data_1ea0b74582aaf8bd00ce9bdd55b788ec
#
_entry.id   1ea0b74582aaf8bd00ce9bdd55b788ec
#
_cell.length_a   1.000
_cell.length_b   1.000
_cell.length_c   1.000
_cell.angle_alpha   90.00
_cell.angle_beta   90.00
_cell.angle_gamma   90.00
#
_symmetry.space_group_name_H-M   'P 1'
#
loop_
_entity.id
_entity.type
_entity.pdbx_description
1 polymer ?
#
loop_
_entity_poly.entity_id
_entity_poly.type
_entity_poly.pdbx_seq_one_letter_code
_entity_poly.pdbx_strand_id
1 'polypeptide(L)'
;MRDLAALPKAHLHVHLESTVRPATLRELADANDVPLPGAARAFTGFRDFADYNSLIRACLRTPEDFERVAREFCVDEAAQGTRYAEVTFTAASHGERLGDLEMPLDSVLKGLSEGDLETRVLLDHSRRRSVERAERTLRLALAHDEVVGLGMAGEERHSLAPFAGVFAKAREAGLHLVHHAGEDAGPASIREALDVGRAERLGHGIRVLDDPELVAEVRDRAIALEVCPTSNVVLGLVPALAKHPLPCLVAAGLAVTLNTDVPSVTHTTLTDEYTTARDTFGYDDTTLAALAETAVTASFAPEETKTALRKEIAAWLTPAAGA
;
A
#
# COMPACT_ATOMS: atom_id res chain seq x y z
N MET A 1 -18.07 20.68 7.33
CA MET A 1 -17.05 19.71 6.84
C MET A 1 -15.75 20.03 7.54
N ARG A 2 -15.10 19.03 8.10
CA ARG A 2 -13.83 19.17 8.81
C ARG A 2 -12.64 19.14 7.84
N ASP A 3 -11.50 19.63 8.29
CA ASP A 3 -10.25 19.52 7.55
C ASP A 3 -9.75 18.07 7.56
N LEU A 4 -9.60 17.49 6.37
CA LEU A 4 -9.14 16.10 6.19
C LEU A 4 -7.62 15.94 6.38
N ALA A 5 -6.84 17.01 6.21
CA ALA A 5 -5.43 16.96 6.54
C ALA A 5 -5.21 16.84 8.06
N ALA A 6 -6.18 17.33 8.87
CA ALA A 6 -6.15 17.19 10.31
C ALA A 6 -6.74 15.85 10.83
N LEU A 7 -7.39 15.04 9.98
CA LEU A 7 -7.86 13.70 10.35
C LEU A 7 -6.65 12.79 10.56
N PRO A 8 -6.44 12.20 11.74
CA PRO A 8 -5.39 11.21 11.93
C PRO A 8 -5.65 9.95 11.09
N LYS A 9 -4.63 9.48 10.38
CA LYS A 9 -4.74 8.36 9.42
C LYS A 9 -3.64 7.34 9.64
N ALA A 10 -3.94 6.09 9.32
CA ALA A 10 -2.96 5.06 9.04
C ALA A 10 -2.95 4.78 7.53
N HIS A 11 -1.76 4.70 6.91
CA HIS A 11 -1.58 4.41 5.50
C HIS A 11 -1.00 3.00 5.36
N LEU A 12 -1.76 2.06 4.79
CA LEU A 12 -1.44 0.63 4.83
C LEU A 12 -1.01 0.05 3.47
N HIS A 13 -1.30 0.76 2.37
CA HIS A 13 -0.99 0.30 1.03
C HIS A 13 -0.38 1.42 0.19
N VAL A 14 0.94 1.46 0.18
CA VAL A 14 1.72 2.41 -0.61
C VAL A 14 3.07 1.79 -0.95
N HIS A 15 3.44 1.84 -2.23
CA HIS A 15 4.74 1.38 -2.72
C HIS A 15 5.77 2.50 -2.62
N LEU A 16 6.83 2.31 -1.82
CA LEU A 16 7.83 3.34 -1.53
C LEU A 16 8.46 3.92 -2.81
N GLU A 17 8.78 3.07 -3.78
CA GLU A 17 9.36 3.52 -5.05
C GLU A 17 8.47 4.52 -5.78
N SER A 18 7.16 4.39 -5.58
CA SER A 18 6.15 5.24 -6.20
C SER A 18 5.69 6.39 -5.30
N THR A 19 6.44 6.70 -4.23
CA THR A 19 6.24 7.92 -3.42
C THR A 19 7.20 9.05 -3.79
N VAL A 20 8.17 8.76 -4.67
CA VAL A 20 9.18 9.73 -5.06
C VAL A 20 8.55 11.02 -5.60
N ARG A 21 8.95 12.17 -5.04
CA ARG A 21 8.44 13.47 -5.47
C ARG A 21 8.76 13.75 -6.94
N PRO A 22 7.90 14.41 -7.70
CA PRO A 22 8.16 14.68 -9.12
C PRO A 22 9.47 15.44 -9.39
N ALA A 23 9.90 16.32 -8.49
CA ALA A 23 11.16 17.04 -8.60
C ALA A 23 12.35 16.07 -8.38
N THR A 24 12.30 15.29 -7.31
CA THR A 24 13.32 14.28 -6.96
C THR A 24 13.44 13.24 -8.07
N LEU A 25 12.33 12.76 -8.61
CA LEU A 25 12.34 11.79 -9.71
C LEU A 25 13.06 12.34 -10.95
N ARG A 26 12.81 13.61 -11.31
CA ARG A 26 13.50 14.26 -12.43
C ARG A 26 15.01 14.38 -12.18
N GLU A 27 15.41 14.86 -10.98
CA GLU A 27 16.81 14.96 -10.60
C GLU A 27 17.53 13.60 -10.68
N LEU A 28 16.92 12.55 -10.13
CA LEU A 28 17.49 11.20 -10.15
C LEU A 28 17.52 10.60 -11.56
N ALA A 29 16.50 10.86 -12.38
CA ALA A 29 16.45 10.41 -13.77
C ALA A 29 17.56 11.06 -14.61
N ASP A 30 17.73 12.38 -14.46
CA ASP A 30 18.79 13.13 -15.16
C ASP A 30 20.18 12.67 -14.70
N ALA A 31 20.39 12.47 -13.39
CA ALA A 31 21.66 12.01 -12.84
C ALA A 31 22.02 10.58 -13.29
N ASN A 32 21.04 9.76 -13.62
CA ASN A 32 21.20 8.35 -13.95
C ASN A 32 20.95 8.01 -15.42
N ASP A 33 20.76 9.01 -16.28
CA ASP A 33 20.44 8.86 -17.73
C ASP A 33 19.22 7.95 -17.96
N VAL A 34 18.17 8.07 -17.13
CA VAL A 34 16.93 7.31 -17.28
C VAL A 34 15.90 8.16 -18.05
N PRO A 35 15.47 7.76 -19.23
CA PRO A 35 14.48 8.50 -19.99
C PRO A 35 13.09 8.30 -19.37
N LEU A 36 12.59 9.32 -18.64
CA LEU A 36 11.22 9.31 -18.15
C LEU A 36 10.26 9.78 -19.26
N PRO A 37 9.14 9.09 -19.51
CA PRO A 37 8.08 9.62 -20.33
C PRO A 37 7.48 10.86 -19.67
N GLY A 38 6.96 11.79 -20.48
CA GLY A 38 6.36 13.04 -19.98
C GLY A 38 5.24 12.80 -18.98
N ALA A 39 5.01 13.80 -18.12
CA ALA A 39 3.97 13.76 -17.08
C ALA A 39 2.56 13.55 -17.70
N ALA A 40 1.67 12.93 -16.94
CA ALA A 40 0.28 12.60 -17.26
C ALA A 40 0.15 11.60 -18.44
N ARG A 41 0.18 10.32 -18.11
CA ARG A 41 0.00 9.22 -19.04
C ARG A 41 -1.20 8.38 -18.60
N ALA A 42 -2.12 8.09 -19.53
CA ALA A 42 -3.10 7.03 -19.33
C ALA A 42 -2.42 5.68 -19.60
N PHE A 43 -2.63 4.72 -18.71
CA PHE A 43 -2.13 3.36 -18.90
C PHE A 43 -3.14 2.50 -19.66
N THR A 44 -2.61 1.65 -20.55
CA THR A 44 -3.41 0.71 -21.35
C THR A 44 -3.54 -0.66 -20.68
N GLY A 45 -3.28 -0.74 -19.39
CA GLY A 45 -3.36 -1.91 -18.54
C GLY A 45 -2.13 -2.11 -17.67
N PHE A 46 -2.18 -3.13 -16.82
CA PHE A 46 -1.16 -3.41 -15.79
C PHE A 46 0.27 -3.50 -16.37
N ARG A 47 0.45 -4.10 -17.55
CA ARG A 47 1.79 -4.26 -18.14
C ARG A 47 2.44 -2.93 -18.47
N ASP A 48 1.69 -2.01 -19.07
CA ASP A 48 2.13 -0.68 -19.42
C ASP A 48 2.51 0.14 -18.18
N PHE A 49 1.72 0.01 -17.10
CA PHE A 49 2.04 0.55 -15.79
C PHE A 49 3.33 -0.06 -15.21
N ALA A 50 3.47 -1.39 -15.23
CA ALA A 50 4.64 -2.07 -14.68
C ALA A 50 5.94 -1.67 -15.40
N ASP A 51 5.89 -1.45 -16.71
CA ASP A 51 7.02 -0.97 -17.50
C ASP A 51 7.39 0.48 -17.10
N TYR A 52 6.40 1.36 -16.88
CA TYR A 52 6.64 2.72 -16.37
C TYR A 52 7.23 2.71 -14.95
N ASN A 53 6.65 1.93 -14.05
CA ASN A 53 7.15 1.80 -12.68
C ASN A 53 8.59 1.22 -12.63
N SER A 54 8.97 0.42 -13.61
CA SER A 54 10.35 -0.06 -13.76
C SER A 54 11.33 1.07 -14.07
N LEU A 55 10.93 2.14 -14.78
CA LEU A 55 11.75 3.32 -15.00
C LEU A 55 11.95 4.11 -13.71
N ILE A 56 10.90 4.29 -12.90
CA ILE A 56 11.02 4.94 -11.58
C ILE A 56 12.06 4.18 -10.72
N ARG A 57 11.94 2.86 -10.66
CA ARG A 57 12.91 2.02 -9.91
C ARG A 57 14.33 2.13 -10.46
N ALA A 58 14.50 2.30 -11.76
CA ALA A 58 15.81 2.44 -12.38
C ALA A 58 16.52 3.75 -12.00
N CYS A 59 15.77 4.76 -11.54
CA CYS A 59 16.33 6.01 -11.04
C CYS A 59 16.98 5.88 -9.66
N LEU A 60 16.64 4.87 -8.86
CA LEU A 60 17.18 4.66 -7.51
C LEU A 60 18.41 3.75 -7.59
N ARG A 61 19.60 4.27 -7.32
CA ARG A 61 20.88 3.54 -7.50
C ARG A 61 21.80 3.55 -6.31
N THR A 62 21.83 4.62 -5.54
CA THR A 62 22.75 4.79 -4.41
C THR A 62 22.03 4.74 -3.06
N PRO A 63 22.72 4.46 -1.96
CA PRO A 63 22.12 4.54 -0.62
C PRO A 63 21.38 5.87 -0.39
N GLU A 64 21.98 6.98 -0.80
CA GLU A 64 21.44 8.33 -0.63
C GLU A 64 20.11 8.52 -1.37
N ASP A 65 19.92 7.85 -2.52
CA ASP A 65 18.66 7.91 -3.28
C ASP A 65 17.53 7.27 -2.48
N PHE A 66 17.76 6.08 -1.92
CA PHE A 66 16.79 5.36 -1.11
C PHE A 66 16.50 6.08 0.22
N GLU A 67 17.54 6.54 0.92
CA GLU A 67 17.39 7.34 2.14
C GLU A 67 16.57 8.60 1.90
N ARG A 68 16.86 9.32 0.79
CA ARG A 68 16.14 10.54 0.42
C ARG A 68 14.66 10.29 0.19
N VAL A 69 14.31 9.28 -0.62
CA VAL A 69 12.90 8.95 -0.93
C VAL A 69 12.16 8.55 0.34
N ALA A 70 12.78 7.77 1.21
CA ALA A 70 12.19 7.35 2.48
C ALA A 70 11.94 8.54 3.43
N ARG A 71 12.89 9.48 3.56
CA ARG A 71 12.69 10.72 4.34
C ARG A 71 11.61 11.62 3.76
N GLU A 72 11.62 11.81 2.43
CA GLU A 72 10.60 12.61 1.74
C GLU A 72 9.20 12.03 1.95
N PHE A 73 9.06 10.70 1.92
CA PHE A 73 7.81 10.01 2.23
C PHE A 73 7.31 10.34 3.64
N CYS A 74 8.17 10.22 4.67
CA CYS A 74 7.77 10.54 6.04
C CYS A 74 7.28 12.00 6.18
N VAL A 75 7.97 12.94 5.57
CA VAL A 75 7.59 14.37 5.59
C VAL A 75 6.23 14.59 4.92
N ASP A 76 6.02 14.00 3.75
CA ASP A 76 4.79 14.18 2.98
C ASP A 76 3.59 13.55 3.66
N GLU A 77 3.75 12.36 4.23
CA GLU A 77 2.69 11.68 4.98
C GLU A 77 2.33 12.41 6.27
N ALA A 78 3.33 12.85 7.05
CA ALA A 78 3.08 13.61 8.28
C ALA A 78 2.32 14.91 8.00
N ALA A 79 2.63 15.61 6.90
CA ALA A 79 1.93 16.83 6.48
C ALA A 79 0.45 16.60 6.13
N GLN A 80 0.06 15.37 5.82
CA GLN A 80 -1.31 14.97 5.49
C GLN A 80 -2.10 14.45 6.70
N GLY A 81 -1.52 14.44 7.89
CA GLY A 81 -2.15 13.89 9.09
C GLY A 81 -1.96 12.39 9.26
N THR A 82 -1.16 11.74 8.43
CA THR A 82 -0.74 10.36 8.67
C THR A 82 0.09 10.29 9.94
N ARG A 83 -0.19 9.31 10.80
CA ARG A 83 0.49 9.08 12.08
C ARG A 83 1.21 7.75 12.11
N TYR A 84 0.83 6.84 11.25
CA TYR A 84 1.39 5.51 11.11
C TYR A 84 1.32 5.08 9.65
N ALA A 85 2.38 4.45 9.14
CA ALA A 85 2.37 3.91 7.79
C ALA A 85 3.03 2.52 7.71
N GLU A 86 2.47 1.66 6.89
CA GLU A 86 3.08 0.40 6.45
C GLU A 86 3.45 0.55 4.98
N VAL A 87 4.75 0.72 4.71
CA VAL A 87 5.22 0.98 3.37
C VAL A 87 5.69 -0.32 2.71
N THR A 88 5.19 -0.58 1.51
CA THR A 88 5.63 -1.73 0.71
C THR A 88 6.90 -1.40 -0.05
N PHE A 89 7.90 -2.29 -0.03
CA PHE A 89 9.17 -2.09 -0.71
C PHE A 89 9.69 -3.37 -1.39
N THR A 90 10.10 -3.26 -2.66
CA THR A 90 10.61 -4.39 -3.46
C THR A 90 12.14 -4.55 -3.31
N ALA A 91 12.63 -4.69 -2.09
CA ALA A 91 14.07 -4.67 -1.75
C ALA A 91 14.91 -5.65 -2.58
N ALA A 92 14.51 -6.93 -2.65
CA ALA A 92 15.25 -7.95 -3.39
C ALA A 92 15.42 -7.64 -4.89
N SER A 93 14.46 -6.92 -5.48
CA SER A 93 14.52 -6.50 -6.88
C SER A 93 15.59 -5.44 -7.12
N HIS A 94 15.67 -4.48 -6.21
CA HIS A 94 16.71 -3.45 -6.24
C HIS A 94 18.08 -4.06 -5.97
N GLY A 95 18.20 -4.88 -4.95
CA GLY A 95 19.48 -5.51 -4.57
C GLY A 95 20.06 -6.37 -5.69
N GLU A 96 19.22 -7.17 -6.38
CA GLU A 96 19.68 -7.94 -7.54
C GLU A 96 20.16 -7.06 -8.69
N ARG A 97 19.46 -5.94 -8.94
CA ARG A 97 19.84 -5.00 -10.00
C ARG A 97 21.15 -4.26 -9.69
N LEU A 98 21.37 -3.94 -8.42
CA LEU A 98 22.53 -3.15 -7.96
C LEU A 98 23.72 -4.01 -7.55
N GLY A 99 23.52 -5.33 -7.39
CA GLY A 99 24.57 -6.26 -6.97
C GLY A 99 24.87 -6.26 -5.46
N ASP A 100 24.00 -5.63 -4.66
CA ASP A 100 24.05 -5.61 -3.21
C ASP A 100 22.62 -5.85 -2.68
N LEU A 101 22.39 -7.00 -2.04
CA LEU A 101 21.05 -7.43 -1.65
C LEU A 101 20.50 -6.69 -0.43
N GLU A 102 21.36 -6.17 0.43
CA GLU A 102 21.01 -5.57 1.72
C GLU A 102 20.92 -4.05 1.61
N MET A 103 21.83 -3.42 0.87
CA MET A 103 21.94 -1.96 0.76
C MET A 103 20.62 -1.23 0.52
N PRO A 104 19.74 -1.65 -0.41
CA PRO A 104 18.49 -0.90 -0.64
C PRO A 104 17.57 -0.88 0.57
N LEU A 105 17.44 -2.02 1.29
CA LEU A 105 16.60 -2.10 2.48
C LEU A 105 17.23 -1.32 3.64
N ASP A 106 18.51 -1.50 3.91
CA ASP A 106 19.23 -0.77 4.96
C ASP A 106 19.08 0.74 4.79
N SER A 107 19.23 1.21 3.54
CA SER A 107 19.12 2.64 3.23
C SER A 107 17.68 3.16 3.41
N VAL A 108 16.68 2.38 3.01
CA VAL A 108 15.26 2.72 3.24
C VAL A 108 14.98 2.79 4.73
N LEU A 109 15.36 1.78 5.50
CA LEU A 109 15.14 1.75 6.95
C LEU A 109 15.80 2.92 7.66
N LYS A 110 17.04 3.26 7.26
CA LYS A 110 17.73 4.45 7.76
C LYS A 110 16.94 5.72 7.44
N GLY A 111 16.52 5.92 6.18
CA GLY A 111 15.74 7.10 5.79
C GLY A 111 14.40 7.21 6.51
N LEU A 112 13.69 6.10 6.73
CA LEU A 112 12.44 6.06 7.50
C LEU A 112 12.67 6.40 8.98
N SER A 113 13.75 5.91 9.59
CA SER A 113 14.07 6.16 11.01
C SER A 113 14.45 7.61 11.32
N GLU A 114 14.86 8.38 10.30
CA GLU A 114 15.17 9.81 10.43
C GLU A 114 13.93 10.72 10.36
N GLY A 115 12.76 10.15 10.02
CA GLY A 115 11.49 10.87 9.94
C GLY A 115 10.68 10.84 11.23
N ASP A 116 9.77 11.81 11.40
CA ASP A 116 8.87 11.91 12.57
C ASP A 116 7.58 11.07 12.42
N LEU A 117 7.56 10.10 11.51
CA LEU A 117 6.43 9.20 11.26
C LEU A 117 6.74 7.79 11.76
N GLU A 118 5.87 7.21 12.56
CA GLU A 118 5.97 5.80 12.89
C GLU A 118 5.70 4.95 11.66
N THR A 119 6.69 4.16 11.24
CA THR A 119 6.62 3.34 10.02
C THR A 119 6.97 1.89 10.27
N ARG A 120 6.41 1.00 9.47
CA ARG A 120 6.83 -0.40 9.31
C ARG A 120 6.96 -0.71 7.83
N VAL A 121 7.72 -1.74 7.50
CA VAL A 121 7.97 -2.14 6.13
C VAL A 121 7.32 -3.49 5.86
N LEU A 122 6.68 -3.60 4.69
CA LEU A 122 6.25 -4.86 4.08
C LEU A 122 7.15 -5.10 2.87
N LEU A 123 7.84 -6.24 2.82
CA LEU A 123 8.59 -6.60 1.62
C LEU A 123 7.70 -7.33 0.64
N ASP A 124 7.63 -6.85 -0.59
CA ASP A 124 6.87 -7.52 -1.62
C ASP A 124 7.72 -8.36 -2.59
N HIS A 125 7.06 -9.30 -3.22
CA HIS A 125 7.63 -10.14 -4.25
C HIS A 125 6.66 -10.27 -5.43
N SER A 126 7.19 -10.23 -6.64
CA SER A 126 6.35 -10.39 -7.84
C SER A 126 6.00 -11.85 -8.09
N ARG A 127 4.71 -12.15 -8.28
CA ARG A 127 4.19 -13.51 -8.63
C ARG A 127 4.87 -14.14 -9.85
N ARG A 128 5.48 -13.32 -10.73
CA ARG A 128 6.18 -13.77 -11.94
C ARG A 128 7.61 -14.24 -11.71
N ARG A 129 8.15 -14.05 -10.53
CA ARG A 129 9.53 -14.38 -10.19
C ARG A 129 9.63 -15.74 -9.52
N SER A 130 10.84 -16.26 -9.40
CA SER A 130 11.07 -17.59 -8.86
C SER A 130 10.86 -17.67 -7.34
N VAL A 131 10.62 -18.87 -6.84
CA VAL A 131 10.51 -19.17 -5.41
C VAL A 131 11.81 -18.86 -4.67
N GLU A 132 12.99 -19.13 -5.29
CA GLU A 132 14.30 -18.84 -4.69
C GLU A 132 14.45 -17.33 -4.43
N ARG A 133 13.86 -16.49 -5.31
CA ARG A 133 13.85 -15.05 -5.10
C ARG A 133 12.92 -14.65 -3.95
N ALA A 134 11.76 -15.28 -3.83
CA ALA A 134 10.86 -15.10 -2.70
C ALA A 134 11.52 -15.52 -1.38
N GLU A 135 12.29 -16.60 -1.38
CA GLU A 135 13.08 -17.01 -0.22
C GLU A 135 14.20 -16.02 0.14
N ARG A 136 14.76 -15.32 -0.85
CA ARG A 136 15.70 -14.19 -0.56
C ARG A 136 14.96 -13.02 0.08
N THR A 137 13.78 -12.65 -0.43
CA THR A 137 12.94 -11.61 0.18
C THR A 137 12.57 -11.99 1.62
N LEU A 138 12.23 -13.24 1.87
CA LEU A 138 11.96 -13.73 3.22
C LEU A 138 13.19 -13.60 4.14
N ARG A 139 14.39 -13.95 3.66
CA ARG A 139 15.62 -13.79 4.47
C ARG A 139 15.90 -12.33 4.82
N LEU A 140 15.71 -11.41 3.87
CA LEU A 140 15.82 -9.98 4.15
C LEU A 140 14.80 -9.54 5.21
N ALA A 141 13.54 -9.99 5.09
CA ALA A 141 12.51 -9.67 6.07
C ALA A 141 12.86 -10.16 7.48
N LEU A 142 13.42 -11.35 7.60
CA LEU A 142 13.79 -11.95 8.90
C LEU A 142 15.06 -11.35 9.52
N ALA A 143 15.81 -10.56 8.79
CA ALA A 143 17.02 -9.90 9.29
C ALA A 143 16.76 -8.52 9.91
N HIS A 144 15.54 -7.97 9.77
CA HIS A 144 15.21 -6.60 10.18
C HIS A 144 13.89 -6.56 10.96
N ASP A 145 13.92 -6.13 12.19
CA ASP A 145 12.74 -6.06 13.08
C ASP A 145 11.69 -5.03 12.60
N GLU A 146 12.10 -4.04 11.79
CA GLU A 146 11.22 -3.04 11.20
C GLU A 146 10.35 -3.61 10.07
N VAL A 147 10.75 -4.78 9.53
CA VAL A 147 9.98 -5.50 8.50
C VAL A 147 8.97 -6.39 9.20
N VAL A 148 7.70 -6.01 9.11
CA VAL A 148 6.61 -6.72 9.81
C VAL A 148 5.88 -7.74 8.95
N GLY A 149 6.12 -7.75 7.64
CA GLY A 149 5.39 -8.68 6.78
C GLY A 149 5.95 -8.85 5.38
N LEU A 150 5.34 -9.79 4.69
CA LEU A 150 5.62 -10.20 3.33
C LEU A 150 4.36 -10.05 2.46
N GLY A 151 4.55 -9.56 1.23
CA GLY A 151 3.49 -9.42 0.25
C GLY A 151 3.81 -10.06 -1.09
N MET A 152 2.76 -10.28 -1.88
CA MET A 152 2.86 -10.66 -3.29
C MET A 152 2.15 -9.62 -4.13
N ALA A 153 2.83 -9.15 -5.18
CA ALA A 153 2.31 -8.20 -6.13
C ALA A 153 2.44 -8.70 -7.57
N GLY A 154 1.95 -7.91 -8.52
CA GLY A 154 2.03 -8.21 -9.94
C GLY A 154 0.84 -8.99 -10.46
N GLU A 155 0.86 -9.32 -11.77
CA GLU A 155 -0.26 -9.89 -12.52
C GLU A 155 -0.89 -11.11 -11.81
N GLU A 156 -2.12 -10.98 -11.36
CA GLU A 156 -2.82 -11.99 -10.55
C GLU A 156 -3.12 -13.31 -11.29
N ARG A 157 -3.00 -13.33 -12.62
CA ARG A 157 -3.07 -14.58 -13.40
C ARG A 157 -1.98 -15.59 -13.04
N HIS A 158 -0.92 -15.18 -12.34
CA HIS A 158 0.12 -16.06 -11.84
C HIS A 158 -0.24 -16.55 -10.44
N SER A 159 -0.33 -17.88 -10.29
CA SER A 159 -0.73 -18.54 -9.05
C SER A 159 0.23 -18.26 -7.89
N LEU A 160 -0.31 -18.20 -6.68
CA LEU A 160 0.44 -18.15 -5.42
C LEU A 160 0.90 -19.55 -4.96
N ALA A 161 0.35 -20.63 -5.50
CA ALA A 161 0.63 -21.99 -5.05
C ALA A 161 2.14 -22.34 -4.98
N PRO A 162 3.01 -21.90 -5.92
CA PRO A 162 4.44 -22.16 -5.81
C PRO A 162 5.11 -21.58 -4.56
N PHE A 163 4.54 -20.53 -3.99
CA PHE A 163 5.09 -19.80 -2.85
C PHE A 163 4.55 -20.23 -1.49
N ALA A 164 3.66 -21.23 -1.43
CA ALA A 164 3.02 -21.71 -0.20
C ALA A 164 4.04 -22.03 0.92
N GLY A 165 5.19 -22.63 0.55
CA GLY A 165 6.27 -22.92 1.50
C GLY A 165 6.94 -21.67 2.07
N VAL A 166 7.05 -20.59 1.28
CA VAL A 166 7.58 -19.29 1.74
C VAL A 166 6.62 -18.65 2.72
N PHE A 167 5.33 -18.64 2.42
CA PHE A 167 4.29 -18.09 3.30
C PHE A 167 4.21 -18.85 4.65
N ALA A 168 4.33 -20.18 4.61
CA ALA A 168 4.36 -20.96 5.84
C ALA A 168 5.54 -20.57 6.74
N LYS A 169 6.76 -20.48 6.17
CA LYS A 169 7.96 -20.06 6.90
C LYS A 169 7.84 -18.63 7.44
N ALA A 170 7.32 -17.68 6.63
CA ALA A 170 7.11 -16.30 7.05
C ALA A 170 6.18 -16.23 8.26
N ARG A 171 5.05 -16.92 8.22
CA ARG A 171 4.09 -16.97 9.31
C ARG A 171 4.63 -17.64 10.57
N GLU A 172 5.36 -18.76 10.43
CA GLU A 172 6.03 -19.43 11.55
C GLU A 172 7.04 -18.52 12.24
N ALA A 173 7.66 -17.62 11.48
CA ALA A 173 8.58 -16.61 12.01
C ALA A 173 7.89 -15.34 12.57
N GLY A 174 6.55 -15.26 12.51
CA GLY A 174 5.78 -14.14 13.04
C GLY A 174 5.58 -12.98 12.07
N LEU A 175 5.96 -13.12 10.79
CA LEU A 175 5.67 -12.12 9.76
C LEU A 175 4.21 -12.18 9.31
N HIS A 176 3.63 -11.02 9.11
CA HIS A 176 2.29 -10.86 8.53
C HIS A 176 2.29 -11.07 7.01
N LEU A 177 1.14 -11.46 6.47
CA LEU A 177 0.98 -11.75 5.05
C LEU A 177 -0.09 -10.85 4.43
N VAL A 178 0.31 -10.02 3.45
CA VAL A 178 -0.56 -9.10 2.72
C VAL A 178 -0.34 -9.29 1.22
N HIS A 179 -1.38 -9.64 0.48
CA HIS A 179 -1.26 -9.93 -0.94
C HIS A 179 -2.21 -9.08 -1.78
N HIS A 180 -1.72 -8.57 -2.92
CA HIS A 180 -2.59 -8.04 -3.95
C HIS A 180 -3.48 -9.16 -4.49
N ALA A 181 -4.78 -9.02 -4.37
CA ALA A 181 -5.75 -9.98 -4.90
C ALA A 181 -7.12 -9.32 -5.12
N GLY A 182 -7.78 -9.67 -6.22
CA GLY A 182 -9.06 -9.07 -6.58
C GLY A 182 -8.92 -7.63 -7.09
N GLU A 183 -7.80 -7.30 -7.70
CA GLU A 183 -7.53 -6.06 -8.41
C GLU A 183 -7.80 -6.23 -9.90
N ASP A 184 -6.95 -7.00 -10.62
CA ASP A 184 -7.06 -7.28 -12.05
C ASP A 184 -7.68 -8.66 -12.34
N ALA A 185 -7.77 -9.55 -11.33
CA ALA A 185 -8.45 -10.83 -11.40
C ALA A 185 -9.66 -10.90 -10.46
N GLY A 186 -10.52 -11.90 -10.68
CA GLY A 186 -11.76 -12.09 -9.94
C GLY A 186 -11.60 -12.83 -8.61
N PRO A 187 -12.74 -13.30 -8.03
CA PRO A 187 -12.81 -13.95 -6.72
C PRO A 187 -11.85 -15.12 -6.52
N ALA A 188 -11.47 -15.85 -7.58
CA ALA A 188 -10.54 -16.96 -7.50
C ALA A 188 -9.15 -16.54 -6.99
N SER A 189 -8.67 -15.36 -7.39
CA SER A 189 -7.40 -14.80 -6.89
C SER A 189 -7.49 -14.45 -5.40
N ILE A 190 -8.63 -13.91 -4.96
CA ILE A 190 -8.87 -13.62 -3.54
C ILE A 190 -8.88 -14.92 -2.73
N ARG A 191 -9.61 -15.95 -3.19
CA ARG A 191 -9.62 -17.25 -2.50
C ARG A 191 -8.21 -17.85 -2.41
N GLU A 192 -7.43 -17.77 -3.49
CA GLU A 192 -6.05 -18.25 -3.47
C GLU A 192 -5.18 -17.45 -2.48
N ALA A 193 -5.35 -16.12 -2.40
CA ALA A 193 -4.65 -15.29 -1.43
C ALA A 193 -5.02 -15.66 0.02
N LEU A 194 -6.28 -16.00 0.29
CA LEU A 194 -6.74 -16.39 1.62
C LEU A 194 -6.31 -17.82 1.99
N ASP A 195 -6.42 -18.78 1.07
CA ASP A 195 -6.25 -20.22 1.36
C ASP A 195 -4.79 -20.64 1.26
N VAL A 196 -4.12 -20.24 0.19
CA VAL A 196 -2.71 -20.55 -0.09
C VAL A 196 -1.79 -19.48 0.48
N GLY A 197 -2.09 -18.22 0.17
CA GLY A 197 -1.34 -17.06 0.62
C GLY A 197 -1.50 -16.78 2.11
N ARG A 198 -2.55 -17.29 2.77
CA ARG A 198 -2.86 -17.07 4.18
C ARG A 198 -2.92 -15.59 4.53
N ALA A 199 -3.43 -14.78 3.61
CA ALA A 199 -3.50 -13.33 3.73
C ALA A 199 -4.30 -12.90 4.97
N GLU A 200 -3.75 -11.95 5.71
CA GLU A 200 -4.38 -11.27 6.85
C GLU A 200 -5.08 -9.99 6.38
N ARG A 201 -4.60 -9.39 5.29
CA ARG A 201 -5.22 -8.30 4.56
C ARG A 201 -5.05 -8.53 3.06
N LEU A 202 -5.90 -7.88 2.26
CA LEU A 202 -5.87 -7.96 0.81
C LEU A 202 -5.58 -6.59 0.21
N GLY A 203 -4.49 -6.46 -0.55
CA GLY A 203 -4.30 -5.32 -1.43
C GLY A 203 -5.44 -5.25 -2.44
N HIS A 204 -6.11 -4.11 -2.50
CA HIS A 204 -7.30 -3.79 -3.29
C HIS A 204 -8.55 -4.59 -2.91
N GLY A 205 -8.67 -5.84 -3.32
CA GLY A 205 -9.81 -6.72 -3.01
C GLY A 205 -11.14 -6.31 -3.65
N ILE A 206 -11.16 -5.38 -4.60
CA ILE A 206 -12.39 -4.74 -5.11
C ILE A 206 -13.33 -5.69 -5.86
N ARG A 207 -12.80 -6.81 -6.37
CA ARG A 207 -13.55 -7.82 -7.10
C ARG A 207 -14.21 -8.87 -6.18
N VAL A 208 -14.10 -8.70 -4.85
CA VAL A 208 -14.80 -9.58 -3.88
C VAL A 208 -16.31 -9.58 -4.07
N LEU A 209 -16.88 -8.46 -4.54
CA LEU A 209 -18.32 -8.31 -4.79
C LEU A 209 -18.85 -9.20 -5.92
N ASP A 210 -17.99 -9.77 -6.75
CA ASP A 210 -18.39 -10.67 -7.83
C ASP A 210 -18.80 -12.06 -7.28
N ASP A 211 -18.62 -12.34 -5.98
CA ASP A 211 -18.97 -13.59 -5.31
C ASP A 211 -19.55 -13.34 -3.90
N PRO A 212 -20.90 -13.45 -3.73
CA PRO A 212 -21.55 -13.18 -2.44
C PRO A 212 -21.12 -14.09 -1.28
N GLU A 213 -20.72 -15.33 -1.56
CA GLU A 213 -20.21 -16.26 -0.53
C GLU A 213 -18.84 -15.80 -0.04
N LEU A 214 -17.99 -15.34 -0.96
CA LEU A 214 -16.70 -14.76 -0.63
C LEU A 214 -16.83 -13.44 0.14
N VAL A 215 -17.82 -12.60 -0.20
CA VAL A 215 -18.14 -11.38 0.59
C VAL A 215 -18.47 -11.76 2.04
N ALA A 216 -19.29 -12.77 2.25
CA ALA A 216 -19.64 -13.25 3.60
C ALA A 216 -18.38 -13.76 4.33
N GLU A 217 -17.56 -14.57 3.68
CA GLU A 217 -16.33 -15.11 4.24
C GLU A 217 -15.36 -13.99 4.66
N VAL A 218 -15.05 -13.06 3.75
CA VAL A 218 -14.11 -11.95 4.00
C VAL A 218 -14.61 -11.06 5.14
N ARG A 219 -15.92 -10.75 5.18
CA ARG A 219 -16.54 -9.99 6.25
C ARG A 219 -16.45 -10.73 7.59
N ASP A 220 -16.87 -12.00 7.65
CA ASP A 220 -16.96 -12.77 8.89
C ASP A 220 -15.56 -13.06 9.49
N ARG A 221 -14.53 -13.14 8.62
CA ARG A 221 -13.12 -13.22 9.02
C ARG A 221 -12.49 -11.86 9.31
N ALA A 222 -13.22 -10.76 9.13
CA ALA A 222 -12.75 -9.39 9.30
C ALA A 222 -11.45 -9.09 8.49
N ILE A 223 -11.30 -9.69 7.31
CA ILE A 223 -10.15 -9.43 6.42
C ILE A 223 -10.30 -8.02 5.85
N ALA A 224 -9.32 -7.16 6.11
CA ALA A 224 -9.35 -5.79 5.60
C ALA A 224 -8.96 -5.73 4.12
N LEU A 225 -9.68 -4.87 3.38
CA LEU A 225 -9.41 -4.54 1.98
C LEU A 225 -8.70 -3.19 1.91
N GLU A 226 -7.51 -3.17 1.34
CA GLU A 226 -6.68 -1.97 1.17
C GLU A 226 -7.04 -1.28 -0.16
N VAL A 227 -8.15 -0.55 -0.18
CA VAL A 227 -8.74 0.01 -1.40
C VAL A 227 -8.02 1.28 -1.81
N CYS A 228 -7.69 1.38 -3.11
CA CYS A 228 -6.96 2.49 -3.72
C CYS A 228 -7.77 3.07 -4.90
N PRO A 229 -8.79 3.90 -4.64
CA PRO A 229 -9.77 4.30 -5.66
C PRO A 229 -9.15 4.98 -6.88
N THR A 230 -8.26 5.94 -6.68
CA THR A 230 -7.63 6.67 -7.78
C THR A 230 -6.71 5.76 -8.59
N SER A 231 -5.95 4.88 -7.94
CA SER A 231 -5.10 3.90 -8.63
C SER A 231 -5.92 2.97 -9.52
N ASN A 232 -7.02 2.41 -9.01
CA ASN A 232 -7.87 1.52 -9.79
C ASN A 232 -8.44 2.18 -11.06
N VAL A 233 -8.68 3.51 -11.03
CA VAL A 233 -9.12 4.26 -12.21
C VAL A 233 -7.97 4.55 -13.15
N VAL A 234 -6.84 5.04 -12.65
CA VAL A 234 -5.66 5.40 -13.47
C VAL A 234 -5.09 4.19 -14.18
N LEU A 235 -5.10 3.03 -13.54
CA LEU A 235 -4.66 1.74 -14.11
C LEU A 235 -5.70 1.11 -15.06
N GLY A 236 -6.87 1.74 -15.23
CA GLY A 236 -7.90 1.29 -16.16
C GLY A 236 -8.73 0.09 -15.68
N LEU A 237 -8.65 -0.25 -14.40
CA LEU A 237 -9.41 -1.37 -13.79
C LEU A 237 -10.85 -0.97 -13.47
N VAL A 238 -11.06 0.31 -13.20
CA VAL A 238 -12.37 0.93 -13.00
C VAL A 238 -12.51 2.10 -13.97
N PRO A 239 -13.63 2.25 -14.68
CA PRO A 239 -13.74 3.24 -15.76
C PRO A 239 -13.78 4.71 -15.28
N ALA A 240 -14.18 4.97 -14.05
CA ALA A 240 -14.23 6.30 -13.43
C ALA A 240 -14.50 6.18 -11.92
N LEU A 241 -14.07 7.18 -11.14
CA LEU A 241 -14.29 7.22 -9.67
C LEU A 241 -15.78 7.03 -9.31
N ALA A 242 -16.70 7.68 -10.01
CA ALA A 242 -18.15 7.53 -9.77
C ALA A 242 -18.68 6.11 -10.02
N LYS A 243 -17.87 5.22 -10.62
CA LYS A 243 -18.20 3.81 -10.85
C LYS A 243 -17.39 2.86 -9.95
N HIS A 244 -16.56 3.43 -9.09
CA HIS A 244 -15.74 2.63 -8.17
C HIS A 244 -16.64 1.88 -7.17
N PRO A 245 -16.36 0.60 -6.87
CA PRO A 245 -17.20 -0.23 -5.99
C PRO A 245 -17.09 0.12 -4.49
N LEU A 246 -16.27 1.10 -4.09
CA LEU A 246 -16.06 1.50 -2.69
C LEU A 246 -17.36 1.62 -1.88
N PRO A 247 -18.42 2.31 -2.36
CA PRO A 247 -19.67 2.39 -1.60
C PRO A 247 -20.33 1.04 -1.38
N CYS A 248 -20.24 0.14 -2.36
CA CYS A 248 -20.81 -1.21 -2.26
C CYS A 248 -20.02 -2.08 -1.27
N LEU A 249 -18.69 -1.95 -1.25
CA LEU A 249 -17.82 -2.66 -0.28
C LEU A 249 -18.16 -2.23 1.15
N VAL A 250 -18.28 -0.93 1.39
CA VAL A 250 -18.66 -0.37 2.71
C VAL A 250 -20.08 -0.81 3.09
N ALA A 251 -21.05 -0.72 2.16
CA ALA A 251 -22.42 -1.14 2.41
C ALA A 251 -22.57 -2.65 2.68
N ALA A 252 -21.67 -3.48 2.13
CA ALA A 252 -21.60 -4.92 2.43
C ALA A 252 -21.03 -5.23 3.82
N GLY A 253 -20.62 -4.23 4.58
CA GLY A 253 -20.04 -4.38 5.93
C GLY A 253 -18.61 -4.94 5.92
N LEU A 254 -17.89 -4.78 4.80
CA LEU A 254 -16.49 -5.18 4.71
C LEU A 254 -15.58 -4.18 5.42
N ALA A 255 -14.48 -4.65 5.97
CA ALA A 255 -13.45 -3.81 6.56
C ALA A 255 -12.64 -3.14 5.43
N VAL A 256 -12.95 -1.88 5.14
CA VAL A 256 -12.33 -1.11 4.05
C VAL A 256 -11.38 -0.07 4.61
N THR A 257 -10.17 0.02 4.05
CA THR A 257 -9.20 1.09 4.28
C THR A 257 -8.93 1.86 3.00
N LEU A 258 -8.69 3.17 3.09
CA LEU A 258 -8.31 4.00 1.95
C LEU A 258 -6.80 4.15 1.88
N ASN A 259 -6.25 4.01 0.68
CA ASN A 259 -4.82 4.02 0.43
C ASN A 259 -4.51 4.61 -0.96
N THR A 260 -3.24 4.89 -1.25
CA THR A 260 -2.83 5.55 -2.52
C THR A 260 -2.19 4.63 -3.53
N ASP A 261 -1.64 3.48 -3.11
CA ASP A 261 -0.89 2.52 -3.93
C ASP A 261 0.40 3.14 -4.54
N VAL A 262 0.27 3.95 -5.58
CA VAL A 262 1.38 4.49 -6.37
C VAL A 262 1.26 6.01 -6.58
N PRO A 263 1.39 6.83 -5.52
CA PRO A 263 1.03 8.25 -5.52
C PRO A 263 1.79 9.11 -6.54
N SER A 264 3.05 8.81 -6.88
CA SER A 264 3.78 9.55 -7.90
C SER A 264 3.25 9.29 -9.33
N VAL A 265 2.56 8.17 -9.52
CA VAL A 265 1.94 7.78 -10.79
C VAL A 265 0.51 8.31 -10.90
N THR A 266 -0.24 8.21 -9.82
CA THR A 266 -1.65 8.63 -9.74
C THR A 266 -1.80 10.12 -9.48
N HIS A 267 -0.73 10.79 -9.05
CA HIS A 267 -0.72 12.19 -8.62
C HIS A 267 -1.76 12.47 -7.52
N THR A 268 -1.93 11.52 -6.60
CA THR A 268 -2.87 11.61 -5.48
C THR A 268 -2.14 11.43 -4.15
N THR A 269 -2.69 12.02 -3.12
CA THR A 269 -2.24 11.87 -1.74
C THR A 269 -3.27 11.08 -0.94
N LEU A 270 -2.91 10.60 0.26
CA LEU A 270 -3.88 9.93 1.13
C LEU A 270 -5.07 10.88 1.48
N THR A 271 -4.80 12.15 1.72
CA THR A 271 -5.84 13.16 1.95
C THR A 271 -6.74 13.35 0.73
N ASP A 272 -6.20 13.25 -0.49
CA ASP A 272 -7.01 13.32 -1.72
C ASP A 272 -7.93 12.11 -1.86
N GLU A 273 -7.52 10.90 -1.44
CA GLU A 273 -8.40 9.72 -1.43
C GLU A 273 -9.56 9.90 -0.44
N TYR A 274 -9.32 10.47 0.75
CA TYR A 274 -10.38 10.84 1.68
C TYR A 274 -11.28 11.97 1.12
N THR A 275 -10.70 12.93 0.40
CA THR A 275 -11.45 13.98 -0.28
C THR A 275 -12.32 13.39 -1.39
N THR A 276 -11.78 12.47 -2.16
CA THR A 276 -12.53 11.71 -3.18
C THR A 276 -13.70 10.93 -2.55
N ALA A 277 -13.48 10.30 -1.40
CA ALA A 277 -14.53 9.60 -0.68
C ALA A 277 -15.66 10.55 -0.23
N ARG A 278 -15.30 11.76 0.24
CA ARG A 278 -16.26 12.81 0.58
C ARG A 278 -17.01 13.32 -0.65
N ASP A 279 -16.29 13.77 -1.65
CA ASP A 279 -16.84 14.59 -2.73
C ASP A 279 -17.52 13.74 -3.83
N THR A 280 -16.98 12.55 -4.09
CA THR A 280 -17.52 11.65 -5.14
C THR A 280 -18.59 10.70 -4.59
N PHE A 281 -18.38 10.17 -3.36
CA PHE A 281 -19.28 9.17 -2.79
C PHE A 281 -20.22 9.73 -1.71
N GLY A 282 -20.05 11.02 -1.34
CA GLY A 282 -20.95 11.70 -0.41
C GLY A 282 -20.74 11.28 1.05
N TYR A 283 -19.55 10.79 1.42
CA TYR A 283 -19.27 10.39 2.78
C TYR A 283 -19.15 11.58 3.71
N ASP A 284 -19.84 11.52 4.83
CA ASP A 284 -19.75 12.52 5.89
C ASP A 284 -18.51 12.32 6.78
N ASP A 285 -18.26 13.29 7.65
CA ASP A 285 -17.10 13.27 8.55
C ASP A 285 -17.11 12.01 9.45
N THR A 286 -18.29 11.49 9.81
CA THR A 286 -18.42 10.28 10.64
C THR A 286 -17.99 9.03 9.87
N THR A 287 -18.42 8.89 8.62
CA THR A 287 -18.03 7.78 7.75
C THR A 287 -16.53 7.80 7.45
N LEU A 288 -15.97 9.00 7.19
CA LEU A 288 -14.53 9.15 6.94
C LEU A 288 -13.68 8.80 8.17
N ALA A 289 -14.13 9.20 9.35
CA ALA A 289 -13.47 8.80 10.60
C ALA A 289 -13.55 7.28 10.83
N ALA A 290 -14.68 6.65 10.50
CA ALA A 290 -14.82 5.19 10.60
C ALA A 290 -13.88 4.44 9.64
N LEU A 291 -13.66 4.97 8.41
CA LEU A 291 -12.66 4.42 7.49
C LEU A 291 -11.24 4.56 8.04
N ALA A 292 -10.92 5.72 8.65
CA ALA A 292 -9.61 5.92 9.30
C ALA A 292 -9.42 4.99 10.50
N GLU A 293 -10.47 4.78 11.32
CA GLU A 293 -10.45 3.84 12.44
C GLU A 293 -10.29 2.39 11.97
N THR A 294 -10.92 2.03 10.84
CA THR A 294 -10.74 0.72 10.21
C THR A 294 -9.28 0.51 9.78
N ALA A 295 -8.63 1.52 9.20
CA ALA A 295 -7.22 1.44 8.84
C ALA A 295 -6.32 1.26 10.09
N VAL A 296 -6.58 2.00 11.17
CA VAL A 296 -5.87 1.81 12.45
C VAL A 296 -6.08 0.41 13.00
N THR A 297 -7.30 -0.10 12.96
CA THR A 297 -7.64 -1.45 13.47
C THR A 297 -6.94 -2.54 12.68
N ALA A 298 -6.93 -2.42 11.36
CA ALA A 298 -6.33 -3.38 10.43
C ALA A 298 -4.79 -3.32 10.40
N SER A 299 -4.17 -2.24 10.89
CA SER A 299 -2.72 -2.07 10.88
C SER A 299 -2.01 -3.10 11.77
N PHE A 300 -0.73 -3.31 11.50
CA PHE A 300 0.17 -4.10 12.37
C PHE A 300 0.89 -3.22 13.40
N ALA A 301 0.38 -2.01 13.63
CA ALA A 301 0.87 -1.11 14.66
C ALA A 301 0.76 -1.72 16.06
N PRO A 302 1.65 -1.36 16.99
CA PRO A 302 1.48 -1.69 18.42
C PRO A 302 0.13 -1.20 18.97
N GLU A 303 -0.44 -1.93 19.91
CA GLU A 303 -1.75 -1.56 20.50
C GLU A 303 -1.75 -0.19 21.19
N GLU A 304 -0.59 0.26 21.68
CA GLU A 304 -0.43 1.62 22.20
C GLU A 304 -0.67 2.67 21.12
N THR A 305 -0.03 2.51 19.96
CA THR A 305 -0.21 3.37 18.78
C THR A 305 -1.66 3.35 18.29
N LYS A 306 -2.27 2.16 18.17
CA LYS A 306 -3.69 2.03 17.79
C LYS A 306 -4.61 2.76 18.75
N THR A 307 -4.37 2.62 20.05
CA THR A 307 -5.18 3.27 21.10
C THR A 307 -5.06 4.79 21.04
N ALA A 308 -3.84 5.32 20.84
CA ALA A 308 -3.61 6.75 20.68
C ALA A 308 -4.32 7.29 19.44
N LEU A 309 -4.19 6.61 18.30
CA LEU A 309 -4.82 7.02 17.05
C LEU A 309 -6.35 7.02 17.10
N ARG A 310 -6.96 5.98 17.68
CA ARG A 310 -8.42 5.94 17.89
C ARG A 310 -8.90 7.13 18.73
N LYS A 311 -8.15 7.50 19.78
CA LYS A 311 -8.46 8.66 20.62
C LYS A 311 -8.35 9.97 19.82
N GLU A 312 -7.33 10.12 18.99
CA GLU A 312 -7.15 11.30 18.14
C GLU A 312 -8.26 11.41 17.08
N ILE A 313 -8.65 10.30 16.44
CA ILE A 313 -9.78 10.25 15.48
C ILE A 313 -11.08 10.65 16.17
N ALA A 314 -11.36 10.14 17.37
CA ALA A 314 -12.54 10.52 18.14
C ALA A 314 -12.52 12.02 18.51
N ALA A 315 -11.37 12.56 18.87
CA ALA A 315 -11.18 13.99 19.13
C ALA A 315 -11.42 14.83 17.87
N TRP A 316 -10.97 14.36 16.70
CA TRP A 316 -11.24 15.03 15.42
C TRP A 316 -12.74 15.14 15.13
N LEU A 317 -13.57 14.16 15.51
CA LEU A 317 -15.02 14.20 15.37
C LEU A 317 -15.70 15.15 16.37
N THR A 318 -15.06 15.44 17.51
CA THR A 318 -15.66 16.30 18.54
C THR A 318 -15.67 17.75 18.07
N PRO A 319 -16.80 18.50 18.17
CA PRO A 319 -16.81 19.94 17.89
C PRO A 319 -15.80 20.64 18.80
N ALA A 320 -15.05 21.61 18.23
CA ALA A 320 -14.25 22.49 19.08
C ALA A 320 -15.19 23.17 20.10
N ALA A 321 -14.91 23.01 21.38
CA ALA A 321 -15.69 23.65 22.43
C ALA A 321 -15.63 25.18 22.22
N GLY A 322 -16.72 25.79 21.73
CA GLY A 322 -16.86 27.25 21.65
C GLY A 322 -16.68 27.87 20.26
N ALA A 323 -17.15 27.23 19.16
CA ALA A 323 -17.33 27.94 17.89
C ALA A 323 -18.75 28.51 17.78
#